data_f070447d73e0737fc52bc6a736f199d5
#
_entry.id   f070447d73e0737fc52bc6a736f199d5
#
_cell.length_a   1.000
_cell.length_b   1.000
_cell.length_c   1.000
_cell.angle_alpha   90.00
_cell.angle_beta   90.00
_cell.angle_gamma   90.00
#
_symmetry.space_group_name_H-M   'P 1'
#
loop_
_entity.id
_entity.type
_entity.pdbx_description
1 polymer ?
#
loop_
_entity_poly.entity_id
_entity_poly.type
_entity_poly.pdbx_seq_one_letter_code
_entity_poly.pdbx_strand_id
1 'polypeptide(L)'
;MKIFMFFLLFFASPPLFAQATFKVMTYNVENFFDTRDSPTKNDDEFLPSGNRYWTQSRYYHKLQQIAKVISAAGEWSTPALIALCEVENDSVLSHLTRRTPLRWQDYRYIITQSPDPRGINVALLYQRDQFFYLRHKSIPIRFSGNKHKLTRDILHVYGKIITGDTLDVFVCHFPSRYGGEKESEKDRFDAARTLRRSSDSLLLIREKPQILIMGDFNDTPQDRSISEIFAAQAFPENTQITDSTSCTYYNLFASPHITQFPGSHKYQGEWSQLDQIIVNRDLITQESSMHIIPESIHIFAPDFLLTKDKTWRGVRPFRTYYGFKYEGGFSDHLPLVIDFQICP
;
A
#
# COMPACT_ATOMS: atom_id res chain seq x y z
N MET A 1 -66.16 22.68 29.05
CA MET A 1 -65.09 21.71 29.11
C MET A 1 -64.49 21.67 27.71
N LYS A 2 -63.35 22.36 27.48
CA LYS A 2 -62.71 22.42 26.15
C LYS A 2 -61.61 21.35 26.12
N ILE A 3 -61.76 20.35 25.27
CA ILE A 3 -60.78 19.30 25.03
C ILE A 3 -59.74 19.83 24.07
N PHE A 4 -58.49 20.02 24.52
CA PHE A 4 -57.34 20.32 23.70
C PHE A 4 -56.75 19.01 23.20
N MET A 5 -56.89 18.76 21.88
CA MET A 5 -56.31 17.61 21.20
C MET A 5 -54.87 17.98 20.77
N PHE A 6 -53.87 17.38 21.44
CA PHE A 6 -52.45 17.53 21.09
C PHE A 6 -52.16 16.59 19.91
N PHE A 7 -51.87 17.17 18.72
CA PHE A 7 -51.31 16.44 17.59
C PHE A 7 -49.79 16.26 17.81
N LEU A 8 -49.33 15.05 18.10
CA LEU A 8 -47.91 14.70 18.03
C LEU A 8 -47.52 14.51 16.57
N LEU A 9 -46.83 15.49 15.99
CA LEU A 9 -46.16 15.34 14.69
C LEU A 9 -44.91 14.46 14.89
N PHE A 10 -44.99 13.18 14.46
CA PHE A 10 -43.83 12.30 14.31
C PHE A 10 -43.05 12.78 13.09
N PHE A 11 -41.95 13.48 13.30
CA PHE A 11 -40.92 13.67 12.27
C PHE A 11 -40.21 12.31 12.06
N ALA A 12 -40.59 11.58 11.02
CA ALA A 12 -39.79 10.46 10.53
C ALA A 12 -38.51 11.04 9.92
N SER A 13 -37.43 11.08 10.70
CA SER A 13 -36.10 11.32 10.16
C SER A 13 -35.79 10.22 9.14
N PRO A 14 -35.38 10.55 7.90
CA PRO A 14 -34.93 9.51 6.98
C PRO A 14 -33.79 8.73 7.65
N PRO A 15 -33.73 7.41 7.47
CA PRO A 15 -32.62 6.62 8.01
C PRO A 15 -31.32 7.20 7.45
N LEU A 16 -30.44 7.67 8.33
CA LEU A 16 -29.08 8.03 7.98
C LEU A 16 -28.38 6.70 7.64
N PHE A 17 -28.40 6.30 6.39
CA PHE A 17 -27.51 5.22 5.95
C PHE A 17 -26.09 5.72 6.14
N ALA A 18 -25.41 5.20 7.15
CA ALA A 18 -23.96 5.41 7.27
C ALA A 18 -23.34 4.91 5.96
N GLN A 19 -22.79 5.84 5.19
CA GLN A 19 -22.12 5.49 3.95
C GLN A 19 -20.97 4.53 4.30
N ALA A 20 -20.98 3.35 3.71
CA ALA A 20 -19.94 2.35 3.96
C ALA A 20 -18.63 2.83 3.32
N THR A 21 -17.57 2.88 4.10
CA THR A 21 -16.23 3.23 3.61
C THR A 21 -15.39 1.98 3.46
N PHE A 22 -14.54 1.95 2.43
CA PHE A 22 -13.58 0.89 2.16
C PHE A 22 -12.18 1.48 2.26
N LYS A 23 -11.56 1.30 3.43
CA LYS A 23 -10.23 1.85 3.73
C LYS A 23 -9.13 0.98 3.15
N VAL A 24 -8.15 1.61 2.51
CA VAL A 24 -6.97 0.96 1.91
C VAL A 24 -5.70 1.58 2.45
N MET A 25 -4.71 0.73 2.70
CA MET A 25 -3.40 1.12 3.20
C MET A 25 -2.30 0.45 2.38
N THR A 26 -1.20 1.16 2.10
CA THR A 26 0.06 0.55 1.65
C THR A 26 1.20 0.94 2.58
N TYR A 27 2.09 -0.02 2.87
CA TYR A 27 3.18 0.17 3.81
C TYR A 27 4.40 -0.71 3.47
N ASN A 28 5.53 -0.09 3.17
CA ASN A 28 6.80 -0.79 3.20
C ASN A 28 7.23 -0.93 4.67
N VAL A 29 7.36 -2.17 5.13
CA VAL A 29 7.59 -2.48 6.55
C VAL A 29 9.07 -2.60 6.93
N GLU A 30 9.99 -2.25 6.06
CA GLU A 30 11.46 -2.30 6.27
C GLU A 30 11.93 -3.67 6.75
N ASN A 31 12.32 -4.56 5.82
CA ASN A 31 13.02 -5.81 6.10
C ASN A 31 12.33 -6.67 7.19
N PHE A 32 11.09 -7.08 6.94
CA PHE A 32 10.32 -7.89 7.87
C PHE A 32 10.67 -9.38 7.73
N PHE A 33 11.83 -9.76 8.31
CA PHE A 33 12.35 -11.11 8.37
C PHE A 33 11.97 -11.83 9.67
N ASP A 34 11.89 -13.17 9.62
CA ASP A 34 11.92 -13.96 10.84
C ASP A 34 13.38 -14.15 11.33
N THR A 35 13.65 -15.11 12.19
CA THR A 35 14.99 -15.33 12.78
C THR A 35 15.61 -16.66 12.33
N ARG A 36 15.09 -17.26 11.28
CA ARG A 36 15.52 -18.54 10.75
C ARG A 36 16.21 -18.33 9.42
N ASP A 37 17.35 -19.01 9.27
CA ASP A 37 18.10 -19.04 8.03
C ASP A 37 17.30 -19.68 6.90
N SER A 38 17.24 -19.03 5.75
CA SER A 38 16.68 -19.58 4.53
C SER A 38 17.81 -20.12 3.64
N PRO A 39 17.93 -21.43 3.45
CA PRO A 39 19.08 -22.01 2.75
C PRO A 39 19.19 -21.60 1.27
N THR A 40 18.20 -20.90 0.74
CA THR A 40 18.13 -20.48 -0.69
C THR A 40 18.14 -18.97 -0.87
N LYS A 41 18.21 -18.19 0.21
CA LYS A 41 18.15 -16.74 0.19
C LYS A 41 19.36 -16.14 0.92
N ASN A 42 19.67 -14.90 0.62
CA ASN A 42 20.74 -14.15 1.27
C ASN A 42 20.13 -13.26 2.37
N ASP A 43 19.71 -13.90 3.45
CA ASP A 43 19.08 -13.28 4.62
C ASP A 43 19.97 -13.33 5.88
N ASP A 44 21.23 -13.80 5.76
CA ASP A 44 22.22 -13.94 6.84
C ASP A 44 22.33 -12.71 7.74
N GLU A 45 22.15 -11.51 7.16
CA GLU A 45 22.21 -10.23 7.88
C GLU A 45 21.13 -10.13 8.97
N PHE A 46 19.97 -10.79 8.75
CA PHE A 46 18.80 -10.80 9.63
C PHE A 46 18.71 -12.07 10.50
N LEU A 47 19.82 -12.70 10.80
CA LEU A 47 19.89 -13.79 11.78
C LEU A 47 20.33 -13.28 13.16
N PRO A 48 20.08 -14.06 14.23
CA PRO A 48 20.60 -13.74 15.57
C PRO A 48 22.12 -13.62 15.63
N SER A 49 22.83 -14.39 14.80
CA SER A 49 24.28 -14.36 14.63
C SER A 49 24.76 -13.39 13.53
N GLY A 50 23.83 -12.83 12.75
CA GLY A 50 24.15 -11.93 11.66
C GLY A 50 24.54 -10.53 12.11
N ASN A 51 25.00 -9.71 11.17
CA ASN A 51 25.54 -8.37 11.43
C ASN A 51 24.53 -7.41 12.09
N ARG A 52 23.23 -7.66 11.96
CA ARG A 52 22.17 -6.87 12.59
C ARG A 52 21.76 -7.43 13.95
N TYR A 53 22.28 -8.59 14.37
CA TYR A 53 21.85 -9.26 15.61
C TYR A 53 20.32 -9.34 15.72
N TRP A 54 19.67 -9.89 14.67
CA TRP A 54 18.22 -9.96 14.57
C TRP A 54 17.66 -11.07 15.46
N THR A 55 17.58 -10.76 16.76
CA THR A 55 17.14 -11.71 17.79
C THR A 55 15.63 -11.89 17.78
N GLN A 56 15.16 -12.98 18.38
CA GLN A 56 13.73 -13.27 18.60
C GLN A 56 13.00 -12.08 19.27
N SER A 57 13.64 -11.42 20.25
CA SER A 57 13.07 -10.26 20.93
C SER A 57 12.84 -9.08 19.97
N ARG A 58 13.83 -8.79 19.10
CA ARG A 58 13.71 -7.73 18.08
C ARG A 58 12.63 -8.07 17.05
N TYR A 59 12.56 -9.33 16.64
CA TYR A 59 11.52 -9.82 15.73
C TYR A 59 10.10 -9.63 16.32
N TYR A 60 9.86 -10.07 17.56
CA TYR A 60 8.56 -9.88 18.19
C TYR A 60 8.25 -8.40 18.45
N HIS A 61 9.25 -7.59 18.77
CA HIS A 61 9.07 -6.15 18.86
C HIS A 61 8.61 -5.57 17.54
N LYS A 62 9.26 -5.92 16.41
CA LYS A 62 8.87 -5.48 15.06
C LYS A 62 7.45 -5.89 14.70
N LEU A 63 7.03 -7.11 15.03
CA LEU A 63 5.64 -7.58 14.87
C LEU A 63 4.65 -6.66 15.57
N GLN A 64 4.91 -6.29 16.83
CA GLN A 64 4.04 -5.40 17.60
C GLN A 64 4.02 -3.99 17.01
N GLN A 65 5.17 -3.51 16.53
CA GLN A 65 5.27 -2.19 15.90
C GLN A 65 4.44 -2.13 14.61
N ILE A 66 4.55 -3.12 13.72
CA ILE A 66 3.74 -3.17 12.49
C ILE A 66 2.25 -3.25 12.83
N ALA A 67 1.86 -4.11 13.77
CA ALA A 67 0.47 -4.23 14.20
C ALA A 67 -0.07 -2.92 14.80
N LYS A 68 0.74 -2.20 15.57
CA LYS A 68 0.39 -0.87 16.11
C LYS A 68 0.12 0.14 15.00
N VAL A 69 0.98 0.17 13.95
CA VAL A 69 0.79 1.07 12.80
C VAL A 69 -0.51 0.77 12.09
N ILE A 70 -0.76 -0.50 11.75
CA ILE A 70 -1.99 -0.93 11.06
C ILE A 70 -3.24 -0.56 11.89
N SER A 71 -3.21 -0.84 13.20
CA SER A 71 -4.34 -0.52 14.08
C SER A 71 -4.57 0.98 14.20
N ALA A 72 -3.49 1.78 14.29
CA ALA A 72 -3.60 3.23 14.40
C ALA A 72 -4.06 3.88 13.08
N ALA A 73 -3.58 3.40 11.93
CA ALA A 73 -4.02 3.87 10.61
C ALA A 73 -5.50 3.55 10.33
N GLY A 74 -6.04 2.53 10.99
CA GLY A 74 -7.45 2.19 10.93
C GLY A 74 -8.35 3.26 11.54
N GLU A 75 -7.88 3.99 12.56
CA GLU A 75 -8.69 4.96 13.30
C GLU A 75 -10.03 4.35 13.77
N TRP A 76 -11.14 4.75 13.15
CA TRP A 76 -12.49 4.25 13.45
C TRP A 76 -12.91 3.03 12.61
N SER A 77 -12.20 2.75 11.50
CA SER A 77 -12.49 1.63 10.60
C SER A 77 -11.22 0.90 10.21
N THR A 78 -11.17 -0.40 10.51
CA THR A 78 -10.04 -1.26 10.12
C THR A 78 -9.84 -1.24 8.61
N PRO A 79 -8.62 -1.07 8.08
CA PRO A 79 -8.39 -1.11 6.65
C PRO A 79 -8.86 -2.44 6.03
N ALA A 80 -9.68 -2.34 4.98
CA ALA A 80 -10.18 -3.50 4.25
C ALA A 80 -9.08 -4.24 3.49
N LEU A 81 -8.12 -3.46 2.93
CA LEU A 81 -6.95 -3.95 2.22
C LEU A 81 -5.69 -3.27 2.73
N ILE A 82 -4.63 -4.08 2.92
CA ILE A 82 -3.30 -3.58 3.30
C ILE A 82 -2.25 -4.23 2.41
N ALA A 83 -1.60 -3.43 1.56
CA ALA A 83 -0.43 -3.87 0.83
C ALA A 83 0.82 -3.72 1.69
N LEU A 84 1.62 -4.76 1.78
CA LEU A 84 2.89 -4.77 2.51
C LEU A 84 4.03 -5.06 1.54
N CYS A 85 5.10 -4.27 1.62
CA CYS A 85 6.37 -4.51 0.94
C CYS A 85 7.44 -4.93 1.95
N GLU A 86 8.45 -5.67 1.48
CA GLU A 86 9.57 -6.18 2.28
C GLU A 86 9.17 -7.22 3.33
N VAL A 87 8.26 -8.11 2.97
CA VAL A 87 7.84 -9.25 3.79
C VAL A 87 8.60 -10.49 3.35
N GLU A 88 9.20 -11.21 4.29
CA GLU A 88 9.99 -12.39 3.95
C GLU A 88 9.12 -13.58 3.52
N ASN A 89 8.22 -14.05 4.37
CA ASN A 89 7.54 -15.32 4.17
C ASN A 89 6.15 -15.40 4.83
N ASP A 90 5.50 -16.55 4.65
CA ASP A 90 4.20 -16.87 5.26
C ASP A 90 4.23 -16.85 6.79
N SER A 91 5.37 -17.27 7.40
CA SER A 91 5.48 -17.33 8.86
C SER A 91 5.36 -15.96 9.50
N VAL A 92 6.02 -14.92 8.93
CA VAL A 92 5.94 -13.57 9.49
C VAL A 92 4.54 -12.98 9.40
N LEU A 93 3.80 -13.25 8.30
CA LEU A 93 2.41 -12.81 8.15
C LEU A 93 1.45 -13.58 9.07
N SER A 94 1.65 -14.89 9.22
CA SER A 94 0.91 -15.71 10.17
C SER A 94 1.10 -15.21 11.60
N HIS A 95 2.34 -14.86 11.98
CA HIS A 95 2.61 -14.28 13.29
C HIS A 95 1.98 -12.89 13.44
N LEU A 96 2.08 -12.03 12.41
CA LEU A 96 1.48 -10.70 12.41
C LEU A 96 -0.05 -10.77 12.62
N THR A 97 -0.72 -11.62 11.86
CA THR A 97 -2.19 -11.69 11.88
C THR A 97 -2.75 -12.51 13.05
N ARG A 98 -1.97 -13.43 13.65
CA ARG A 98 -2.47 -14.35 14.69
C ARG A 98 -1.88 -14.15 16.08
N ARG A 99 -0.68 -13.52 16.20
CA ARG A 99 0.04 -13.37 17.48
C ARG A 99 0.17 -11.93 17.94
N THR A 100 -0.47 -10.99 17.24
CA THR A 100 -0.57 -9.57 17.60
C THR A 100 -2.02 -9.19 17.87
N PRO A 101 -2.33 -7.94 18.27
CA PRO A 101 -3.71 -7.47 18.39
C PRO A 101 -4.54 -7.60 17.11
N LEU A 102 -3.91 -7.66 15.92
CA LEU A 102 -4.61 -7.88 14.64
C LEU A 102 -5.38 -9.20 14.57
N ARG A 103 -5.11 -10.16 15.46
CA ARG A 103 -5.87 -11.41 15.55
C ARG A 103 -7.39 -11.22 15.71
N TRP A 104 -7.79 -10.10 16.29
CA TRP A 104 -9.20 -9.77 16.49
C TRP A 104 -9.88 -9.17 15.26
N GLN A 105 -9.09 -8.83 14.24
CA GLN A 105 -9.55 -8.22 12.99
C GLN A 105 -9.69 -9.27 11.87
N ASP A 106 -9.38 -10.53 12.14
CA ASP A 106 -9.50 -11.72 11.26
C ASP A 106 -8.94 -11.53 9.84
N TYR A 107 -7.83 -10.81 9.70
CA TYR A 107 -7.17 -10.65 8.41
C TYR A 107 -6.76 -11.99 7.82
N ARG A 108 -7.00 -12.13 6.51
CA ARG A 108 -6.37 -13.12 5.63
C ARG A 108 -5.29 -12.43 4.82
N TYR A 109 -4.39 -13.20 4.27
CA TYR A 109 -3.31 -12.63 3.46
C TYR A 109 -2.96 -13.52 2.27
N ILE A 110 -2.32 -12.88 1.28
CA ILE A 110 -1.73 -13.48 0.11
C ILE A 110 -0.32 -12.91 -0.01
N ILE A 111 0.66 -13.74 -0.29
CA ILE A 111 2.07 -13.35 -0.45
C ILE A 111 2.63 -13.93 -1.73
N THR A 112 3.52 -13.20 -2.41
CA THR A 112 4.31 -13.74 -3.52
C THR A 112 5.38 -14.71 -3.00
N GLN A 113 5.88 -15.56 -3.91
CA GLN A 113 7.10 -16.34 -3.69
C GLN A 113 8.11 -15.91 -4.75
N SER A 114 8.63 -14.71 -4.57
CA SER A 114 9.47 -14.05 -5.56
C SER A 114 10.88 -14.66 -5.60
N PRO A 115 11.53 -14.64 -6.77
CA PRO A 115 12.90 -15.09 -6.91
C PRO A 115 13.93 -14.07 -6.37
N ASP A 116 13.51 -13.02 -5.68
CA ASP A 116 14.41 -12.02 -5.09
C ASP A 116 15.50 -12.70 -4.24
N PRO A 117 16.79 -12.40 -4.46
CA PRO A 117 17.89 -13.05 -3.74
C PRO A 117 17.88 -12.82 -2.23
N ARG A 118 17.34 -11.66 -1.77
CA ARG A 118 17.25 -11.35 -0.33
C ARG A 118 16.10 -12.08 0.36
N GLY A 119 15.18 -12.68 -0.40
CA GLY A 119 14.01 -13.37 0.15
C GLY A 119 12.84 -12.47 0.49
N ILE A 120 12.83 -11.21 0.07
CA ILE A 120 11.70 -10.31 0.33
C ILE A 120 10.61 -10.43 -0.75
N ASN A 121 9.38 -10.26 -0.31
CA ASN A 121 8.17 -10.38 -1.09
C ASN A 121 7.25 -9.18 -0.90
N VAL A 122 6.16 -9.18 -1.64
CA VAL A 122 5.00 -8.31 -1.42
C VAL A 122 3.80 -9.14 -0.98
N ALA A 123 2.95 -8.55 -0.16
CA ALA A 123 1.77 -9.22 0.36
C ALA A 123 0.55 -8.30 0.39
N LEU A 124 -0.64 -8.90 0.34
CA LEU A 124 -1.91 -8.24 0.54
C LEU A 124 -2.62 -8.88 1.74
N LEU A 125 -2.90 -8.10 2.79
CA LEU A 125 -3.83 -8.47 3.83
C LEU A 125 -5.22 -7.96 3.45
N TYR A 126 -6.26 -8.73 3.75
CA TYR A 126 -7.64 -8.35 3.44
C TYR A 126 -8.63 -8.84 4.50
N GLN A 127 -9.71 -8.07 4.68
CA GLN A 127 -10.86 -8.46 5.52
C GLN A 127 -11.90 -9.17 4.68
N ARG A 128 -12.33 -10.35 5.14
CA ARG A 128 -13.22 -11.24 4.39
C ARG A 128 -14.63 -10.73 4.22
N ASP A 129 -15.09 -9.91 5.14
CA ASP A 129 -16.41 -9.28 5.12
C ASP A 129 -16.48 -8.09 4.15
N GLN A 130 -15.34 -7.53 3.75
CA GLN A 130 -15.27 -6.41 2.83
C GLN A 130 -14.71 -6.77 1.44
N PHE A 131 -13.84 -7.79 1.39
CA PHE A 131 -13.23 -8.26 0.15
C PHE A 131 -13.26 -9.78 0.05
N PHE A 132 -14.08 -10.29 -0.86
CA PHE A 132 -14.18 -11.71 -1.16
C PHE A 132 -13.14 -12.11 -2.19
N TYR A 133 -12.03 -12.68 -1.71
CA TYR A 133 -10.94 -13.15 -2.55
C TYR A 133 -11.40 -14.23 -3.55
N LEU A 134 -11.03 -14.09 -4.82
CA LEU A 134 -11.29 -15.07 -5.88
C LEU A 134 -10.01 -15.77 -6.36
N ARG A 135 -9.00 -15.00 -6.76
CA ARG A 135 -7.75 -15.55 -7.31
C ARG A 135 -6.60 -14.54 -7.20
N HIS A 136 -5.38 -15.02 -7.27
CA HIS A 136 -4.18 -14.19 -7.41
C HIS A 136 -3.21 -14.76 -8.44
N LYS A 137 -2.25 -13.93 -8.84
CA LYS A 137 -1.16 -14.27 -9.73
C LYS A 137 0.09 -13.48 -9.34
N SER A 138 1.24 -14.15 -9.27
CA SER A 138 2.55 -13.50 -9.24
C SER A 138 2.99 -13.23 -10.67
N ILE A 139 3.37 -11.99 -10.96
CA ILE A 139 3.76 -11.53 -12.30
C ILE A 139 5.25 -11.20 -12.25
N PRO A 140 6.10 -12.03 -12.90
CA PRO A 140 7.53 -11.82 -12.90
C PRO A 140 7.92 -10.60 -13.75
N ILE A 141 8.84 -9.80 -13.23
CA ILE A 141 9.46 -8.71 -13.97
C ILE A 141 10.64 -9.27 -14.76
N ARG A 142 10.64 -9.05 -16.07
CA ARG A 142 11.74 -9.45 -16.95
C ARG A 142 12.53 -8.23 -17.39
N PHE A 143 13.82 -8.22 -17.09
CA PHE A 143 14.70 -7.12 -17.40
C PHE A 143 15.27 -7.21 -18.83
N SER A 144 15.17 -6.13 -19.57
CA SER A 144 15.69 -6.03 -20.94
C SER A 144 17.23 -6.01 -20.97
N GLY A 145 17.86 -5.44 -19.94
CA GLY A 145 19.31 -5.31 -19.83
C GLY A 145 20.01 -6.56 -19.29
N ASN A 146 19.37 -7.32 -18.42
CA ASN A 146 19.92 -8.55 -17.82
C ASN A 146 18.82 -9.58 -17.58
N LYS A 147 18.70 -10.55 -18.45
CA LYS A 147 17.68 -11.60 -18.39
C LYS A 147 17.79 -12.52 -17.17
N HIS A 148 18.92 -12.54 -16.49
CA HIS A 148 19.16 -13.34 -15.29
C HIS A 148 18.96 -12.55 -13.99
N LYS A 149 18.70 -11.26 -14.08
CA LYS A 149 18.42 -10.44 -12.89
C LYS A 149 17.09 -10.85 -12.29
N LEU A 150 17.12 -11.15 -10.99
CA LEU A 150 15.97 -11.56 -10.19
C LEU A 150 15.52 -10.41 -9.30
N THR A 151 14.22 -10.30 -9.09
CA THR A 151 13.61 -9.29 -8.21
C THR A 151 12.25 -9.79 -7.69
N ARG A 152 11.54 -8.95 -6.94
CA ARG A 152 10.18 -9.21 -6.49
C ARG A 152 9.23 -9.26 -7.67
N ASP A 153 8.31 -10.20 -7.63
CA ASP A 153 7.17 -10.25 -8.55
C ASP A 153 6.15 -9.18 -8.18
N ILE A 154 5.37 -8.73 -9.15
CA ILE A 154 4.17 -7.94 -8.88
C ILE A 154 3.06 -8.90 -8.48
N LEU A 155 2.41 -8.68 -7.34
CA LEU A 155 1.25 -9.46 -6.92
C LEU A 155 -0.02 -8.84 -7.52
N HIS A 156 -0.74 -9.61 -8.31
CA HIS A 156 -2.09 -9.29 -8.76
C HIS A 156 -3.10 -10.16 -8.02
N VAL A 157 -4.02 -9.54 -7.32
CA VAL A 157 -5.13 -10.20 -6.62
C VAL A 157 -6.43 -9.64 -7.16
N TYR A 158 -7.42 -10.50 -7.42
CA TYR A 158 -8.76 -10.01 -7.67
C TYR A 158 -9.81 -10.72 -6.82
N GLY A 159 -10.82 -9.97 -6.47
CA GLY A 159 -11.91 -10.39 -5.64
C GLY A 159 -13.13 -9.50 -5.83
N LYS A 160 -14.17 -9.75 -5.07
CA LYS A 160 -15.39 -8.96 -5.07
C LYS A 160 -15.45 -8.08 -3.82
N ILE A 161 -15.83 -6.84 -3.98
CA ILE A 161 -16.23 -5.95 -2.90
C ILE A 161 -17.68 -6.22 -2.49
N ILE A 162 -18.16 -5.57 -1.44
CA ILE A 162 -19.50 -5.81 -0.88
C ILE A 162 -20.65 -5.56 -1.86
N THR A 163 -20.46 -4.70 -2.87
CA THR A 163 -21.44 -4.44 -3.95
C THR A 163 -21.56 -5.62 -4.92
N GLY A 164 -20.64 -6.58 -4.88
CA GLY A 164 -20.56 -7.70 -5.84
C GLY A 164 -19.66 -7.41 -7.05
N ASP A 165 -19.21 -6.15 -7.23
CA ASP A 165 -18.29 -5.77 -8.30
C ASP A 165 -16.89 -6.32 -8.07
N THR A 166 -16.15 -6.51 -9.16
CA THR A 166 -14.79 -7.02 -9.11
C THR A 166 -13.80 -5.87 -8.91
N LEU A 167 -12.92 -6.00 -7.91
CA LEU A 167 -11.77 -5.15 -7.71
C LEU A 167 -10.50 -5.95 -8.03
N ASP A 168 -9.67 -5.42 -8.94
CA ASP A 168 -8.35 -5.93 -9.28
C ASP A 168 -7.28 -5.10 -8.53
N VAL A 169 -6.49 -5.75 -7.70
CA VAL A 169 -5.49 -5.11 -6.83
C VAL A 169 -4.09 -5.55 -7.24
N PHE A 170 -3.20 -4.59 -7.51
CA PHE A 170 -1.78 -4.85 -7.73
C PHE A 170 -0.97 -4.34 -6.55
N VAL A 171 -0.09 -5.20 -6.01
CA VAL A 171 0.90 -4.81 -5.01
C VAL A 171 2.27 -4.86 -5.66
N CYS A 172 2.99 -3.74 -5.60
CA CYS A 172 4.26 -3.51 -6.29
C CYS A 172 5.37 -3.21 -5.28
N HIS A 173 6.58 -3.74 -5.56
CA HIS A 173 7.81 -3.25 -4.98
C HIS A 173 8.87 -3.23 -6.07
N PHE A 174 9.05 -2.08 -6.72
CA PHE A 174 9.94 -1.91 -7.86
C PHE A 174 11.42 -2.02 -7.46
N PRO A 175 12.33 -2.26 -8.42
CA PRO A 175 13.76 -2.28 -8.16
C PRO A 175 14.24 -1.00 -7.49
N SER A 176 15.04 -1.14 -6.43
CA SER A 176 15.54 -0.01 -5.66
C SER A 176 16.55 0.84 -6.45
N ARG A 177 16.81 2.06 -5.97
CA ARG A 177 17.84 2.96 -6.49
C ARG A 177 19.26 2.55 -6.07
N TYR A 178 19.43 1.36 -5.47
CA TYR A 178 20.73 0.85 -5.04
C TYR A 178 21.69 0.73 -6.24
N GLY A 179 22.92 1.19 -6.06
CA GLY A 179 23.92 1.24 -7.13
C GLY A 179 23.83 2.49 -8.01
N GLY A 180 22.85 3.37 -7.77
CA GLY A 180 22.64 4.63 -8.48
C GLY A 180 21.23 4.72 -9.07
N GLU A 181 20.67 5.92 -9.01
CA GLU A 181 19.32 6.20 -9.51
C GLU A 181 19.22 5.99 -11.02
N LYS A 182 20.20 6.54 -11.77
CA LYS A 182 20.25 6.43 -13.24
C LYS A 182 20.62 5.04 -13.72
N GLU A 183 21.52 4.38 -13.02
CA GLU A 183 21.98 3.02 -13.32
C GLU A 183 20.86 2.01 -13.19
N SER A 184 19.97 2.19 -12.21
CA SER A 184 18.83 1.31 -11.94
C SER A 184 17.52 1.74 -12.64
N GLU A 185 17.48 2.90 -13.29
CA GLU A 185 16.28 3.46 -13.93
C GLU A 185 15.65 2.50 -14.96
N LYS A 186 16.48 1.86 -15.79
CA LYS A 186 16.00 0.89 -16.80
C LYS A 186 15.25 -0.28 -16.20
N ASP A 187 15.65 -0.73 -15.02
CA ASP A 187 14.97 -1.82 -14.32
C ASP A 187 13.57 -1.41 -13.85
N ARG A 188 13.43 -0.17 -13.37
CA ARG A 188 12.13 0.39 -13.00
C ARG A 188 11.25 0.63 -14.21
N PHE A 189 11.83 0.98 -15.37
CA PHE A 189 11.08 1.03 -16.64
C PHE A 189 10.52 -0.33 -17.05
N ASP A 190 11.29 -1.41 -16.89
CA ASP A 190 10.82 -2.75 -17.21
C ASP A 190 9.73 -3.22 -16.25
N ALA A 191 9.84 -2.85 -14.97
CA ALA A 191 8.79 -3.08 -13.97
C ALA A 191 7.51 -2.32 -14.33
N ALA A 192 7.62 -1.03 -14.67
CA ALA A 192 6.52 -0.18 -15.08
C ALA A 192 5.82 -0.69 -16.35
N ARG A 193 6.59 -1.15 -17.37
CA ARG A 193 6.03 -1.78 -18.57
C ARG A 193 5.28 -3.06 -18.25
N THR A 194 5.83 -3.87 -17.35
CA THR A 194 5.19 -5.13 -16.93
C THR A 194 3.87 -4.86 -16.24
N LEU A 195 3.85 -3.90 -15.30
CA LEU A 195 2.65 -3.45 -14.61
C LEU A 195 1.63 -2.89 -15.60
N ARG A 196 2.03 -1.97 -16.47
CA ARG A 196 1.15 -1.33 -17.46
C ARG A 196 0.48 -2.36 -18.36
N ARG A 197 1.23 -3.29 -18.95
CA ARG A 197 0.68 -4.35 -19.81
C ARG A 197 -0.31 -5.23 -19.04
N SER A 198 -0.01 -5.55 -17.80
CA SER A 198 -0.87 -6.41 -16.98
C SER A 198 -2.17 -5.72 -16.60
N SER A 199 -2.13 -4.46 -16.23
CA SER A 199 -3.32 -3.67 -15.87
C SER A 199 -4.15 -3.31 -17.11
N ASP A 200 -3.53 -2.92 -18.23
CA ASP A 200 -4.24 -2.63 -19.48
C ASP A 200 -4.99 -3.86 -20.03
N SER A 201 -4.45 -5.06 -19.84
CA SER A 201 -5.15 -6.28 -20.24
C SER A 201 -6.49 -6.48 -19.53
N LEU A 202 -6.64 -5.93 -18.30
CA LEU A 202 -7.89 -5.99 -17.55
C LEU A 202 -8.95 -5.05 -18.11
N LEU A 203 -8.55 -3.88 -18.62
CA LEU A 203 -9.46 -2.93 -19.26
C LEU A 203 -10.16 -3.53 -20.48
N LEU A 204 -9.53 -4.52 -21.12
CA LEU A 204 -10.09 -5.21 -22.29
C LEU A 204 -11.07 -6.33 -21.93
N ILE A 205 -10.96 -6.91 -20.73
CA ILE A 205 -11.73 -8.09 -20.34
C ILE A 205 -12.74 -7.84 -19.22
N ARG A 206 -12.64 -6.73 -18.51
CA ARG A 206 -13.60 -6.33 -17.48
C ARG A 206 -14.66 -5.41 -18.08
N GLU A 207 -15.90 -5.69 -17.79
CA GLU A 207 -17.02 -4.83 -18.18
C GLU A 207 -17.00 -3.49 -17.42
N LYS A 208 -16.69 -3.57 -16.11
CA LYS A 208 -16.50 -2.42 -15.21
C LYS A 208 -15.15 -2.58 -14.51
N PRO A 209 -14.05 -2.11 -15.12
CA PRO A 209 -12.74 -2.29 -14.54
C PRO A 209 -12.56 -1.40 -13.31
N GLN A 210 -12.34 -1.97 -12.15
CA GLN A 210 -11.92 -1.29 -10.93
C GLN A 210 -10.52 -1.79 -10.60
N ILE A 211 -9.50 -0.95 -10.83
CA ILE A 211 -8.08 -1.31 -10.73
C ILE A 211 -7.41 -0.41 -9.70
N LEU A 212 -6.89 -1.04 -8.65
CA LEU A 212 -6.14 -0.42 -7.56
C LEU A 212 -4.70 -0.93 -7.59
N ILE A 213 -3.73 -0.03 -7.69
CA ILE A 213 -2.31 -0.33 -7.76
C ILE A 213 -1.62 0.40 -6.61
N MET A 214 -0.84 -0.30 -5.79
CA MET A 214 -0.22 0.27 -4.61
C MET A 214 1.09 -0.41 -4.24
N GLY A 215 1.94 0.30 -3.50
CA GLY A 215 3.21 -0.21 -3.01
C GLY A 215 4.34 0.80 -3.08
N ASP A 216 5.57 0.28 -2.98
CA ASP A 216 6.81 1.03 -3.11
C ASP A 216 7.33 0.95 -4.54
N PHE A 217 7.31 2.06 -5.25
CA PHE A 217 7.76 2.15 -6.64
C PHE A 217 9.25 2.50 -6.76
N ASN A 218 9.92 2.85 -5.65
CA ASN A 218 11.30 3.32 -5.65
C ASN A 218 11.59 4.48 -6.63
N ASP A 219 10.54 5.09 -7.15
CA ASP A 219 10.52 6.29 -7.99
C ASP A 219 9.38 7.21 -7.52
N THR A 220 9.55 8.51 -7.74
CA THR A 220 8.52 9.50 -7.44
C THR A 220 7.45 9.53 -8.54
N PRO A 221 6.27 10.13 -8.30
CA PRO A 221 5.25 10.29 -9.34
C PRO A 221 5.74 11.03 -10.60
N GLN A 222 6.77 11.87 -10.48
CA GLN A 222 7.35 12.65 -11.56
C GLN A 222 8.42 11.88 -12.35
N ASP A 223 8.97 10.80 -11.79
CA ASP A 223 9.96 9.99 -12.47
C ASP A 223 9.35 9.27 -13.68
N ARG A 224 10.19 9.07 -14.71
CA ARG A 224 9.78 8.59 -16.03
C ARG A 224 9.12 7.20 -15.99
N SER A 225 9.49 6.35 -15.04
CA SER A 225 8.84 5.03 -14.87
C SER A 225 7.35 5.17 -14.61
N ILE A 226 6.93 6.20 -13.86
CA ILE A 226 5.56 6.46 -13.45
C ILE A 226 4.86 7.40 -14.43
N SER A 227 5.49 8.56 -14.73
CA SER A 227 4.86 9.63 -15.52
C SER A 227 4.82 9.33 -17.03
N GLU A 228 5.82 8.60 -17.58
CA GLU A 228 5.90 8.32 -19.01
C GLU A 228 5.62 6.83 -19.31
N ILE A 229 6.28 5.89 -18.62
CA ILE A 229 6.25 4.46 -18.97
C ILE A 229 4.96 3.81 -18.50
N PHE A 230 4.60 4.00 -17.24
CA PHE A 230 3.27 3.60 -16.75
C PHE A 230 2.21 4.63 -17.19
N ALA A 231 2.58 5.88 -17.33
CA ALA A 231 1.75 7.01 -17.77
C ALA A 231 0.55 7.26 -16.83
N ALA A 232 0.80 7.28 -15.52
CA ALA A 232 -0.17 7.76 -14.54
C ALA A 232 -0.12 9.29 -14.49
N GLN A 233 -1.29 9.93 -14.52
CA GLN A 233 -1.43 11.37 -14.32
C GLN A 233 -1.69 11.69 -12.84
N ALA A 234 -1.45 12.95 -12.46
CA ALA A 234 -1.85 13.41 -11.13
C ALA A 234 -3.38 13.36 -11.00
N PHE A 235 -3.84 13.04 -9.79
CA PHE A 235 -5.27 13.09 -9.46
C PHE A 235 -5.77 14.54 -9.61
N PRO A 236 -6.87 14.78 -10.36
CA PRO A 236 -7.37 16.12 -10.60
C PRO A 236 -7.97 16.73 -9.33
N GLU A 237 -7.67 17.99 -9.06
CA GLU A 237 -8.20 18.73 -7.91
C GLU A 237 -9.72 18.97 -7.99
N ASN A 238 -10.25 19.04 -9.21
CA ASN A 238 -11.68 19.14 -9.45
C ASN A 238 -12.21 17.82 -10.01
N THR A 239 -13.11 17.19 -9.29
CA THR A 239 -13.70 15.86 -9.58
C THR A 239 -14.49 15.77 -10.90
N GLN A 240 -14.60 16.83 -11.69
CA GLN A 240 -15.19 16.76 -13.02
C GLN A 240 -14.19 16.17 -14.02
N ILE A 241 -14.10 14.84 -14.01
CA ILE A 241 -13.44 14.12 -15.09
C ILE A 241 -14.42 14.15 -16.28
N THR A 242 -14.18 15.06 -17.20
CA THR A 242 -14.97 15.10 -18.44
C THR A 242 -14.61 13.90 -19.32
N ASP A 243 -15.56 13.42 -20.12
CA ASP A 243 -15.40 12.28 -21.04
C ASP A 243 -14.23 12.42 -22.03
N SER A 244 -13.72 13.63 -22.20
CA SER A 244 -12.62 13.95 -23.11
C SER A 244 -11.21 13.61 -22.59
N THR A 245 -11.05 13.21 -21.30
CA THR A 245 -9.72 12.87 -20.76
C THR A 245 -9.32 11.46 -21.19
N SER A 246 -8.29 11.38 -22.03
CA SER A 246 -7.72 10.12 -22.53
C SER A 246 -6.91 9.34 -21.48
N CYS A 247 -6.82 9.83 -20.24
CA CYS A 247 -6.03 9.21 -19.18
C CYS A 247 -6.78 8.02 -18.58
N THR A 248 -6.03 6.94 -18.42
CA THR A 248 -6.54 5.67 -17.88
C THR A 248 -6.26 5.51 -16.39
N TYR A 249 -5.12 6.05 -15.92
CA TYR A 249 -4.64 5.87 -14.55
C TYR A 249 -4.28 7.19 -13.89
N TYR A 250 -4.64 7.32 -12.62
CA TYR A 250 -4.39 8.49 -11.79
C TYR A 250 -3.62 8.11 -10.54
N ASN A 251 -2.52 8.82 -10.30
CA ASN A 251 -1.73 8.69 -9.09
C ASN A 251 -2.26 9.66 -8.03
N LEU A 252 -2.79 9.10 -6.96
CA LEU A 252 -3.44 9.86 -5.88
C LEU A 252 -2.44 10.69 -5.05
N PHE A 253 -1.14 10.36 -5.12
CA PHE A 253 -0.07 11.01 -4.36
C PHE A 253 0.85 11.89 -5.23
N ALA A 254 0.48 12.15 -6.48
CA ALA A 254 1.27 13.00 -7.38
C ALA A 254 1.10 14.50 -7.14
N SER A 255 -0.02 14.91 -6.54
CA SER A 255 -0.31 16.32 -6.24
C SER A 255 0.21 16.70 -4.85
N PRO A 256 1.10 17.70 -4.73
CA PRO A 256 1.66 18.11 -3.44
C PRO A 256 0.63 18.75 -2.50
N HIS A 257 -0.50 19.19 -3.03
CA HIS A 257 -1.58 19.81 -2.24
C HIS A 257 -2.45 18.80 -1.49
N ILE A 258 -2.42 17.52 -1.88
CA ILE A 258 -3.26 16.48 -1.30
C ILE A 258 -2.62 15.93 0.00
N THR A 259 -1.29 15.96 0.12
CA THR A 259 -0.60 15.42 1.28
C THR A 259 -0.05 16.53 2.17
N GLN A 260 -0.41 16.50 3.46
CA GLN A 260 0.13 17.43 4.46
C GLN A 260 1.59 17.10 4.84
N PHE A 261 2.13 15.99 4.37
CA PHE A 261 3.47 15.53 4.66
C PHE A 261 4.31 15.43 3.36
N PRO A 262 5.62 15.78 3.39
CA PRO A 262 6.39 16.00 2.17
C PRO A 262 6.78 14.72 1.40
N GLY A 263 6.57 13.54 1.96
CA GLY A 263 6.87 12.27 1.31
C GLY A 263 6.78 11.07 2.26
N SER A 264 6.82 9.88 1.72
CA SER A 264 6.75 8.63 2.48
C SER A 264 8.10 8.12 2.98
N HIS A 265 9.20 8.53 2.34
CA HIS A 265 10.56 8.09 2.65
C HIS A 265 11.52 9.28 2.74
N LYS A 266 12.51 9.22 3.65
CA LYS A 266 13.53 10.26 3.78
C LYS A 266 14.94 9.69 3.64
N TYR A 267 15.70 10.22 2.67
CA TYR A 267 17.08 9.84 2.44
C TYR A 267 17.97 11.07 2.33
N GLN A 268 19.11 11.11 3.03
CA GLN A 268 20.07 12.22 3.04
C GLN A 268 19.45 13.61 3.24
N GLY A 269 18.41 13.68 4.07
CA GLY A 269 17.71 14.94 4.38
C GLY A 269 16.52 15.25 3.48
N GLU A 270 16.43 14.63 2.33
CA GLU A 270 15.38 14.85 1.34
C GLU A 270 14.24 13.86 1.50
N TRP A 271 13.01 14.35 1.50
CA TRP A 271 11.80 13.54 1.47
C TRP A 271 11.42 13.19 0.03
N SER A 272 11.04 11.96 -0.19
CA SER A 272 10.59 11.45 -1.49
C SER A 272 9.29 10.68 -1.35
N GLN A 273 8.39 10.85 -2.32
CA GLN A 273 7.14 10.08 -2.43
C GLN A 273 7.40 8.81 -3.22
N LEU A 274 7.97 7.77 -2.58
CA LEU A 274 8.32 6.49 -3.22
C LEU A 274 7.16 5.50 -3.18
N ASP A 275 6.39 5.51 -2.09
CA ASP A 275 5.16 4.74 -1.98
C ASP A 275 4.04 5.47 -2.70
N GLN A 276 3.21 4.75 -3.46
CA GLN A 276 2.16 5.36 -4.27
C GLN A 276 0.91 4.50 -4.26
N ILE A 277 -0.24 5.15 -4.48
CA ILE A 277 -1.51 4.51 -4.78
C ILE A 277 -2.02 5.10 -6.10
N ILE A 278 -2.20 4.23 -7.07
CA ILE A 278 -2.66 4.58 -8.42
C ILE A 278 -3.97 3.84 -8.67
N VAL A 279 -4.94 4.53 -9.24
CA VAL A 279 -6.25 3.97 -9.55
C VAL A 279 -6.60 4.20 -11.02
N ASN A 280 -7.44 3.35 -11.61
CA ASN A 280 -8.01 3.65 -12.89
C ASN A 280 -9.18 4.64 -12.77
N ARG A 281 -9.62 5.15 -13.90
CA ARG A 281 -10.67 6.18 -14.01
C ARG A 281 -11.96 5.80 -13.28
N ASP A 282 -12.38 4.53 -13.36
CA ASP A 282 -13.65 4.08 -12.77
C ASP A 282 -13.69 4.23 -11.25
N LEU A 283 -12.52 4.13 -10.57
CA LEU A 283 -12.43 4.36 -9.12
C LEU A 283 -12.44 5.86 -8.72
N ILE A 284 -12.54 6.77 -9.67
CA ILE A 284 -12.62 8.22 -9.43
C ILE A 284 -14.02 8.75 -9.74
N THR A 285 -14.74 8.12 -10.67
CA THR A 285 -16.08 8.59 -11.11
C THR A 285 -17.14 8.27 -10.06
N GLN A 286 -17.98 9.26 -9.74
CA GLN A 286 -19.03 9.12 -8.72
C GLN A 286 -20.16 8.15 -9.13
N GLU A 287 -20.29 7.84 -10.41
CA GLU A 287 -21.25 6.86 -10.91
C GLU A 287 -20.81 5.41 -10.64
N SER A 288 -19.55 5.21 -10.21
CA SER A 288 -19.04 3.89 -9.86
C SER A 288 -19.56 3.43 -8.51
N SER A 289 -19.77 2.11 -8.34
CA SER A 289 -20.16 1.51 -7.05
C SER A 289 -19.11 1.69 -5.95
N MET A 290 -17.88 2.04 -6.34
CA MET A 290 -16.78 2.37 -5.45
C MET A 290 -15.99 3.53 -6.05
N HIS A 291 -15.82 4.63 -5.33
CA HIS A 291 -15.01 5.77 -5.77
C HIS A 291 -14.24 6.40 -4.62
N ILE A 292 -13.12 7.03 -4.95
CA ILE A 292 -12.22 7.65 -3.95
C ILE A 292 -12.92 8.80 -3.22
N ILE A 293 -12.64 8.92 -1.92
CA ILE A 293 -12.95 10.10 -1.11
C ILE A 293 -11.69 10.98 -1.11
N PRO A 294 -11.64 12.08 -1.88
CA PRO A 294 -10.41 12.86 -2.07
C PRO A 294 -9.78 13.36 -0.77
N GLU A 295 -10.59 13.76 0.20
CA GLU A 295 -10.16 14.30 1.48
C GLU A 295 -9.50 13.23 2.39
N SER A 296 -9.67 11.96 2.05
CA SER A 296 -9.08 10.83 2.79
C SER A 296 -7.63 10.53 2.38
N ILE A 297 -7.16 11.07 1.25
CA ILE A 297 -5.83 10.80 0.72
C ILE A 297 -4.77 11.43 1.62
N HIS A 298 -3.99 10.62 2.32
CA HIS A 298 -2.95 11.15 3.19
C HIS A 298 -1.79 10.19 3.44
N ILE A 299 -0.63 10.75 3.79
CA ILE A 299 0.48 10.02 4.38
C ILE A 299 0.22 9.93 5.89
N PHE A 300 0.10 8.72 6.41
CA PHE A 300 -0.12 8.51 7.82
C PHE A 300 1.18 8.71 8.60
N ALA A 301 1.34 9.90 9.20
CA ALA A 301 2.56 10.34 9.84
C ALA A 301 2.34 10.85 11.29
N PRO A 302 1.72 10.06 12.19
CA PRO A 302 1.59 10.46 13.59
C PRO A 302 2.96 10.56 14.28
N ASP A 303 3.06 11.33 15.33
CA ASP A 303 4.32 11.62 16.05
C ASP A 303 5.10 10.36 16.44
N PHE A 304 4.42 9.26 16.77
CA PHE A 304 5.11 8.03 17.14
C PHE A 304 5.86 7.35 16.00
N LEU A 305 5.50 7.62 14.73
CA LEU A 305 6.22 7.14 13.55
C LEU A 305 7.44 8.00 13.20
N LEU A 306 7.63 9.10 13.87
CA LEU A 306 8.66 10.07 13.57
C LEU A 306 9.70 10.13 14.69
N THR A 307 10.92 10.46 14.33
CA THR A 307 11.99 10.77 15.28
C THR A 307 12.81 11.94 14.76
N LYS A 308 13.51 12.63 15.69
CA LYS A 308 14.41 13.72 15.32
C LYS A 308 15.54 13.20 14.43
N ASP A 309 15.70 13.85 13.29
CA ASP A 309 16.86 13.60 12.42
C ASP A 309 18.07 14.35 12.97
N LYS A 310 19.03 13.62 13.52
CA LYS A 310 20.24 14.17 14.14
C LYS A 310 21.27 14.63 13.11
N THR A 311 21.20 14.10 11.88
CA THR A 311 22.17 14.36 10.82
C THR A 311 21.70 15.47 9.88
N TRP A 312 20.43 15.41 9.44
CA TRP A 312 19.91 16.22 8.35
C TRP A 312 18.89 17.27 8.76
N ARG A 313 18.66 17.49 10.07
CA ARG A 313 17.62 18.35 10.63
C ARG A 313 16.18 17.85 10.44
N GLY A 314 15.26 18.45 11.18
CA GLY A 314 13.84 18.10 11.16
C GLY A 314 13.57 16.71 11.72
N VAL A 315 12.59 16.04 11.15
CA VAL A 315 12.18 14.69 11.54
C VAL A 315 12.44 13.71 10.39
N ARG A 316 12.51 12.44 10.73
CA ARG A 316 12.56 11.30 9.80
C ARG A 316 11.67 10.17 10.30
N PRO A 317 11.33 9.19 9.47
CA PRO A 317 10.69 7.98 9.95
C PRO A 317 11.52 7.32 11.07
N PHE A 318 10.84 6.85 12.11
CA PHE A 318 11.46 6.09 13.18
C PHE A 318 11.58 4.64 12.76
N ARG A 319 12.70 4.31 12.16
CA ARG A 319 12.99 3.04 11.49
C ARG A 319 13.50 1.97 12.44
N THR A 320 13.50 0.72 11.98
CA THR A 320 14.03 -0.42 12.74
C THR A 320 15.53 -0.31 12.95
N TYR A 321 16.26 0.02 11.87
CA TYR A 321 17.71 0.24 11.90
C TYR A 321 18.11 1.54 11.22
N TYR A 322 19.10 2.22 11.79
CA TYR A 322 19.82 3.29 11.12
C TYR A 322 21.25 2.80 10.83
N GLY A 323 21.52 2.42 9.58
CA GLY A 323 22.68 1.60 9.24
C GLY A 323 22.62 0.25 9.96
N PHE A 324 23.65 -0.10 10.74
CA PHE A 324 23.65 -1.30 11.58
C PHE A 324 23.14 -1.08 13.00
N LYS A 325 22.89 0.16 13.39
CA LYS A 325 22.39 0.49 14.72
C LYS A 325 20.89 0.18 14.83
N TYR A 326 20.55 -0.73 15.74
CA TYR A 326 19.15 -0.99 16.08
C TYR A 326 18.52 0.21 16.80
N GLU A 327 17.44 0.74 16.28
CA GLU A 327 16.66 1.82 16.88
C GLU A 327 15.33 1.32 17.46
N GLY A 328 14.82 0.18 17.00
CA GLY A 328 13.59 -0.41 17.49
C GLY A 328 12.33 0.37 17.09
N GLY A 329 12.40 1.14 16.02
CA GLY A 329 11.26 1.86 15.46
C GLY A 329 10.37 0.99 14.59
N PHE A 330 9.70 1.61 13.63
CA PHE A 330 8.63 1.04 12.82
C PHE A 330 9.10 0.66 11.43
N SER A 331 9.46 1.65 10.61
CA SER A 331 9.96 1.51 9.24
C SER A 331 10.67 2.79 8.82
N ASP A 332 11.48 2.73 7.76
CA ASP A 332 12.03 3.89 7.06
C ASP A 332 11.05 4.52 6.06
N HIS A 333 9.88 3.90 5.89
CA HIS A 333 8.76 4.43 5.13
C HIS A 333 7.59 4.81 6.05
N LEU A 334 6.76 5.74 5.60
CA LEU A 334 5.48 6.09 6.20
C LEU A 334 4.34 5.47 5.39
N PRO A 335 3.29 4.95 6.03
CA PRO A 335 2.16 4.37 5.32
C PRO A 335 1.37 5.42 4.54
N LEU A 336 0.76 5.00 3.43
CA LEU A 336 -0.27 5.77 2.73
C LEU A 336 -1.64 5.18 3.03
N VAL A 337 -2.62 6.03 3.24
CA VAL A 337 -4.00 5.65 3.56
C VAL A 337 -4.97 6.43 2.69
N ILE A 338 -5.99 5.75 2.21
CA ILE A 338 -7.10 6.32 1.46
C ILE A 338 -8.40 5.63 1.85
N ASP A 339 -9.51 6.31 1.68
CA ASP A 339 -10.86 5.75 1.81
C ASP A 339 -11.62 5.84 0.48
N PHE A 340 -12.33 4.77 0.16
CA PHE A 340 -13.32 4.78 -0.90
C PHE A 340 -14.72 4.82 -0.32
N GLN A 341 -15.60 5.56 -0.98
CA GLN A 341 -17.04 5.51 -0.79
C GLN A 341 -17.59 4.26 -1.48
N ILE A 342 -18.37 3.44 -0.78
CA ILE A 342 -19.14 2.35 -1.37
C ILE A 342 -20.59 2.81 -1.60
N CYS A 343 -21.06 2.66 -2.83
CA CYS A 343 -22.41 2.96 -3.26
C CYS A 343 -23.10 1.65 -3.66
N PRO A 344 -23.96 1.07 -2.78
CA PRO A 344 -24.66 -0.19 -3.04
C PRO A 344 -25.71 -0.10 -4.17
#